data_b7575d321ed76f283e3573e938a08f70
#
_entry.id   b7575d321ed76f283e3573e938a08f70
#
_cell.length_a   1.000
_cell.length_b   1.000
_cell.length_c   1.000
_cell.angle_alpha   90.00
_cell.angle_beta   90.00
_cell.angle_gamma   90.00
#
_symmetry.space_group_name_H-M   'P 1'
#
loop_
_entity.id
_entity.type
_entity.pdbx_description
1 polymer ?
#
loop_
_entity_poly.entity_id
_entity_poly.type
_entity_poly.pdbx_seq_one_letter_code
_entity_poly.pdbx_strand_id
1 'polypeptide(L)'
;LTTFKLGFLDEALKEWGKLDIGTRDQFKKKLAERLTNPRVPAAQLSGSKDRYKIKLRSAGYRLVYEVRDNALIVVVVAVGKRERNAAYKAATKR
;
A
#
# COMPACT_ATOMS: atom_id res chain seq x y z
N LEU A 1 -18.71 -2.82 12.56
CA LEU A 1 -17.57 -2.27 11.83
C LEU A 1 -17.12 -3.25 10.74
N THR A 2 -16.97 -2.75 9.54
CA THR A 2 -16.51 -3.56 8.42
C THR A 2 -14.98 -3.49 8.32
N THR A 3 -14.34 -4.65 8.28
CA THR A 3 -12.91 -4.73 8.04
C THR A 3 -12.69 -5.27 6.62
N PHE A 4 -11.90 -4.54 5.85
CA PHE A 4 -11.56 -4.95 4.49
C PHE A 4 -10.57 -6.11 4.53
N LYS A 5 -10.61 -6.95 3.51
CA LYS A 5 -9.63 -8.01 3.34
C LYS A 5 -8.39 -7.44 2.66
N LEU A 6 -7.24 -8.07 2.88
CA LEU A 6 -5.99 -7.65 2.26
C LEU A 6 -5.64 -8.58 1.11
N GLY A 7 -5.31 -7.98 -0.03
CA GLY A 7 -4.81 -8.71 -1.18
C GLY A 7 -3.61 -8.01 -1.79
N PHE A 8 -2.94 -8.66 -2.73
CA PHE A 8 -1.76 -8.13 -3.41
C PHE A 8 -1.86 -8.42 -4.90
N LEU A 9 -1.44 -7.47 -5.73
CA LEU A 9 -1.12 -7.79 -7.11
C LEU A 9 0.14 -8.67 -7.13
N ASP A 10 0.27 -9.53 -8.11
CA ASP A 10 1.41 -10.46 -8.20
C ASP A 10 2.76 -9.75 -8.11
N GLU A 11 2.90 -8.66 -8.84
CA GLU A 11 4.13 -7.87 -8.83
C GLU A 11 4.39 -7.23 -7.47
N ALA A 12 3.34 -6.74 -6.82
CA ALA A 12 3.45 -6.17 -5.48
C ALA A 12 3.83 -7.24 -4.45
N LEU A 13 3.32 -8.44 -4.60
CA LEU A 13 3.66 -9.54 -3.70
C LEU A 13 5.13 -9.91 -3.80
N LYS A 14 5.70 -9.88 -5.01
CA LYS A 14 7.13 -10.10 -5.21
C LYS A 14 7.97 -9.02 -4.53
N GLU A 15 7.55 -7.78 -4.66
CA GLU A 15 8.22 -6.65 -4.01
C GLU A 15 8.14 -6.75 -2.49
N TRP A 16 6.97 -7.15 -1.99
CA TRP A 16 6.76 -7.38 -0.57
C TRP A 16 7.69 -8.46 -0.02
N GLY A 17 7.88 -9.53 -0.77
CA GLY A 17 8.76 -10.63 -0.39
C GLY A 17 10.23 -10.25 -0.29
N LYS A 18 10.64 -9.17 -0.95
CA LYS A 18 12.02 -8.67 -0.90
C LYS A 18 12.30 -7.78 0.31
N LEU A 19 11.27 -7.38 1.03
CA LEU A 19 11.43 -6.55 2.21
C LEU A 19 12.04 -7.37 3.36
N ASP A 20 12.85 -6.72 4.20
CA ASP A 20 13.30 -7.34 5.43
C ASP A 20 12.13 -7.48 6.41
N ILE A 21 12.28 -8.35 7.40
CA ILE A 21 11.22 -8.66 8.36
C ILE A 21 10.76 -7.41 9.11
N GLY A 22 11.69 -6.57 9.54
CA GLY A 22 11.36 -5.35 10.28
C GLY A 22 10.50 -4.38 9.47
N THR A 23 10.87 -4.16 8.21
CA THR A 23 10.10 -3.28 7.31
C THR A 23 8.73 -3.87 7.02
N ARG A 24 8.67 -5.18 6.77
CA ARG A 24 7.41 -5.87 6.54
C ARG A 24 6.47 -5.75 7.73
N ASP A 25 6.99 -5.94 8.93
CA ASP A 25 6.18 -5.84 10.16
C ASP A 25 5.63 -4.43 10.36
N GLN A 26 6.41 -3.41 10.06
CA GLN A 26 5.94 -2.03 10.12
C GLN A 26 4.79 -1.79 9.14
N PHE A 27 4.92 -2.28 7.91
CA PHE A 27 3.83 -2.18 6.94
C PHE A 27 2.60 -2.97 7.39
N LYS A 28 2.78 -4.15 7.97
CA LYS A 28 1.66 -4.95 8.47
C LYS A 28 0.84 -4.18 9.50
N LYS A 29 1.50 -3.48 10.42
CA LYS A 29 0.82 -2.67 11.43
C LYS A 29 0.04 -1.54 10.78
N LYS A 30 0.65 -0.85 9.84
CA LYS A 30 -0.03 0.24 9.11
C LYS A 30 -1.19 -0.27 8.28
N LEU A 31 -1.02 -1.40 7.61
CA LEU A 31 -2.08 -2.00 6.81
C LEU A 31 -3.25 -2.45 7.70
N ALA A 32 -2.97 -3.01 8.86
CA ALA A 32 -4.04 -3.40 9.79
C ALA A 32 -4.94 -2.21 10.14
N GLU A 33 -4.34 -1.05 10.40
CA GLU A 33 -5.10 0.18 10.65
C GLU A 33 -5.93 0.58 9.43
N ARG A 34 -5.32 0.50 8.24
CA ARG A 34 -5.98 0.90 6.99
C ARG A 34 -7.11 -0.04 6.58
N LEU A 35 -7.07 -1.30 7.02
CA LEU A 35 -8.15 -2.24 6.71
C LEU A 35 -9.46 -1.87 7.41
N THR A 36 -9.39 -1.15 8.52
CA THR A 36 -10.60 -0.66 9.21
C THR A 36 -11.08 0.67 8.65
N ASN A 37 -10.16 1.47 8.08
CA ASN A 37 -10.49 2.76 7.47
C ASN A 37 -9.51 3.05 6.33
N PRO A 38 -9.71 2.43 5.16
CA PRO A 38 -8.73 2.54 4.08
C PRO A 38 -8.73 3.87 3.33
N ARG A 39 -9.81 4.62 3.40
CA ARG A 39 -9.92 5.90 2.69
C ARG A 39 -9.48 7.03 3.60
N VAL A 40 -8.17 7.29 3.60
CA VAL A 40 -7.53 8.34 4.38
C VAL A 40 -7.20 9.52 3.46
N PRO A 41 -7.97 10.64 3.53
CA PRO A 41 -7.80 11.73 2.56
C PRO A 41 -6.37 12.26 2.46
N ALA A 42 -5.69 12.41 3.60
CA ALA A 42 -4.31 12.92 3.62
C ALA A 42 -3.32 11.99 2.95
N ALA A 43 -3.67 10.72 2.75
CA ALA A 43 -2.81 9.72 2.15
C ALA A 43 -3.21 9.37 0.71
N GLN A 44 -4.22 10.03 0.17
CA GLN A 44 -4.68 9.76 -1.19
C GLN A 44 -3.57 10.04 -2.20
N LEU A 45 -3.40 9.10 -3.14
CA LEU A 45 -2.41 9.26 -4.19
C LEU A 45 -2.91 10.26 -5.22
N SER A 46 -2.07 11.22 -5.57
CA SER A 46 -2.43 12.24 -6.56
C SER A 46 -2.85 11.60 -7.89
N GLY A 47 -3.96 12.08 -8.43
CA GLY A 47 -4.48 11.59 -9.70
C GLY A 47 -5.30 10.30 -9.61
N SER A 48 -5.56 9.82 -8.41
CA SER A 48 -6.35 8.59 -8.23
C SER A 48 -7.41 8.80 -7.16
N LYS A 49 -8.59 8.22 -7.40
CA LYS A 49 -9.69 8.28 -6.42
C LYS A 49 -9.60 7.17 -5.38
N ASP A 50 -9.04 6.03 -5.77
CA ASP A 50 -9.11 4.81 -4.97
C ASP A 50 -7.77 4.35 -4.44
N ARG A 51 -6.70 5.05 -4.76
CA ARG A 51 -5.36 4.64 -4.37
C ARG A 51 -4.80 5.55 -3.30
N TYR A 52 -4.13 4.94 -2.34
CA TYR A 52 -3.57 5.61 -1.17
C TYR A 52 -2.16 5.11 -0.92
N LYS A 53 -1.40 5.89 -0.18
CA LYS A 53 0.01 5.59 0.10
C LYS A 53 0.24 5.39 1.59
N ILE A 54 1.21 4.56 1.90
CA ILE A 54 1.76 4.42 3.25
C ILE A 54 3.25 4.69 3.15
N LYS A 55 3.75 5.61 3.98
CA LYS A 55 5.16 5.97 4.01
C LYS A 55 5.79 5.44 5.29
N LEU A 56 6.91 4.73 5.15
CA LEU A 56 7.76 4.37 6.28
C LEU A 56 9.03 5.22 6.18
N ARG A 57 9.00 6.38 6.81
CA ARG A 57 10.08 7.37 6.68
C ARG A 57 11.42 6.85 7.17
N SER A 58 11.44 6.19 8.33
CA SER A 58 12.68 5.68 8.90
C SER A 58 13.28 4.55 8.07
N ALA A 59 12.45 3.69 7.50
CA ALA A 59 12.90 2.58 6.66
C ALA A 59 13.15 3.00 5.21
N GLY A 60 12.66 4.16 4.80
CA GLY A 60 12.83 4.65 3.44
C GLY A 60 12.02 3.89 2.39
N TYR A 61 10.86 3.36 2.76
CA TYR A 61 9.99 2.61 1.86
C TYR A 61 8.62 3.24 1.77
N ARG A 62 7.95 2.97 0.66
CA ARG A 62 6.58 3.41 0.39
C ARG A 62 5.77 2.26 -0.18
N LEU A 63 4.47 2.27 0.11
CA LEU A 63 3.52 1.28 -0.37
C LEU A 63 2.31 2.00 -0.93
N VAL A 64 1.79 1.51 -2.04
CA VAL A 64 0.54 2.02 -2.63
C VAL A 64 -0.48 0.90 -2.60
N TYR A 65 -1.68 1.21 -2.11
CA TYR A 65 -2.78 0.26 -2.14
C TYR A 65 -4.01 0.87 -2.81
N GLU A 66 -4.89 0.01 -3.30
CA GLU A 66 -6.13 0.40 -3.94
C GLU A 66 -7.31 -0.13 -3.12
N VAL A 67 -8.31 0.71 -2.92
CA VAL A 67 -9.52 0.33 -2.20
C VAL A 67 -10.57 -0.12 -3.20
N ARG A 68 -11.12 -1.31 -3.00
CA ARG A 68 -12.21 -1.84 -3.82
C ARG A 68 -13.41 -2.08 -2.92
N ASP A 69 -14.29 -1.09 -2.84
CA ASP A 69 -15.45 -1.14 -1.94
C ASP A 69 -16.41 -2.28 -2.25
N ASN A 70 -16.62 -2.56 -3.53
CA ASN A 70 -17.55 -3.61 -3.95
C ASN A 70 -17.15 -4.99 -3.42
N ALA A 71 -15.87 -5.25 -3.32
CA ALA A 71 -15.35 -6.51 -2.84
C ALA A 71 -14.91 -6.46 -1.37
N LEU A 72 -14.95 -5.27 -0.75
CA LEU A 72 -14.44 -5.04 0.61
C LEU A 72 -12.99 -5.51 0.74
N ILE A 73 -12.17 -5.13 -0.24
CA ILE A 73 -10.77 -5.55 -0.29
C ILE A 73 -9.85 -4.35 -0.50
N VAL A 74 -8.70 -4.39 0.17
CA VAL A 74 -7.58 -3.48 -0.05
C VAL A 74 -6.50 -4.27 -0.78
N VAL A 75 -6.14 -3.83 -1.98
CA VAL A 75 -5.15 -4.51 -2.81
C VAL A 75 -3.86 -3.71 -2.82
N VAL A 76 -2.76 -4.33 -2.40
CA VAL A 76 -1.45 -3.69 -2.48
C VAL A 76 -1.01 -3.71 -3.94
N VAL A 77 -0.78 -2.52 -4.50
CA VAL A 77 -0.47 -2.31 -5.91
C VAL A 77 1.03 -2.25 -6.16
N ALA A 78 1.77 -1.63 -5.25
CA ALA A 78 3.21 -1.47 -5.41
C ALA A 78 3.88 -1.25 -4.06
N VAL A 79 5.11 -1.75 -3.93
CA VAL A 79 5.97 -1.54 -2.77
C VAL A 79 7.36 -1.21 -3.29
N GLY A 80 7.99 -0.17 -2.78
CA GLY A 80 9.32 0.20 -3.24
C GLY A 80 9.99 1.21 -2.34
N LYS A 81 11.27 1.45 -2.60
CA LYS A 81 12.05 2.46 -1.89
C LYS A 81 11.54 3.85 -2.26
N ARG A 82 11.70 4.80 -1.34
CA ARG A 82 11.26 6.17 -1.58
C ARG A 82 12.08 6.86 -2.69
N GLU A 83 13.29 6.38 -2.95
CA GLU A 83 14.16 6.95 -3.98
C GLU A 83 13.47 6.91 -5.34
N ARG A 84 13.50 8.04 -6.05
CA ARG A 84 12.90 8.20 -7.38
C ARG A 84 11.41 7.85 -7.43
N ASN A 85 10.74 7.86 -6.28
CA ASN A 85 9.31 7.52 -6.19
C ASN A 85 8.99 6.17 -6.85
N ALA A 86 9.83 5.18 -6.65
CA ALA A 86 9.73 3.88 -7.31
C ALA A 86 8.34 3.24 -7.17
N ALA A 87 7.78 3.25 -5.95
CA ALA A 87 6.45 2.66 -5.71
C ALA A 87 5.36 3.40 -6.49
N TYR A 88 5.43 4.72 -6.56
CA TYR A 88 4.43 5.54 -7.26
C TYR A 88 4.49 5.33 -8.77
N LYS A 89 5.70 5.26 -9.32
CA LYS A 89 5.88 4.98 -10.74
C LYS A 89 5.38 3.59 -11.12
N ALA A 90 5.68 2.60 -10.29
CA ALA A 90 5.19 1.25 -10.51
C ALA A 90 3.67 1.19 -10.43
N ALA A 91 3.07 1.88 -9.45
CA ALA A 91 1.61 1.93 -9.30
C ALA A 91 0.94 2.54 -10.53
N THR A 92 1.55 3.57 -11.13
CA THR A 92 1.01 4.22 -12.31
C THR A 92 0.88 3.24 -13.49
N LYS A 93 1.77 2.27 -13.57
CA LYS A 93 1.76 1.26 -14.63
C LYS A 93 0.85 0.07 -14.33
N ARG A 94 0.33 -0.01 -13.15
CA ARG A 94 -0.51 -1.12 -12.67
C ARG A 94 -1.91 -0.61 -12.36
#